data_13419049655afba87116f04fec5d5bdc
#
_entry.id   13419049655afba87116f04fec5d5bdc
#
_cell.length_a   1.000
_cell.length_b   1.000
_cell.length_c   1.000
_cell.angle_alpha   90.00
_cell.angle_beta   90.00
_cell.angle_gamma   90.00
#
_symmetry.space_group_name_H-M   'P 1'
#
loop_
_entity.id
_entity.type
_entity.pdbx_description
1 polymer ?
#
loop_
_entity_poly.entity_id
_entity_poly.type
_entity_poly.pdbx_seq_one_letter_code
_entity_poly.pdbx_strand_id
1 'polypeptide(L)'
;MRSPISAASRRLPTDRLPDRLTWSLAALGVTGLAAATIASPDRAGSAASQDWPPFVLVAGLLLIGLVADDDGLFAALGHQLARTTKNGPLLFCGAALICGAVTAVLNLDTSVAFLTPVLVYTARSRGGGEAPLLYGCLLLSNAGSLFLPGSNLTNLIVLGHRHLSGELFLSHAWAAALAALVTTALVVAVLEHKEVRTTRTESPASHRPVVGLGFVAVAAAAVLVIVLRSPALPVCGVGVFSIGVRLAKKRDRLSHVSDVLGLPVLVGLFGVAVALGTLGRAWSGPTVLLSHLDLVGTAAFAAVASVLVNNLPAASLLAAQAPIHP
;
A
#
# COMPACT_ATOMS: atom_id res chain seq x y z
N MET A 1 2.12 16.61 25.59
CA MET A 1 3.04 15.49 25.85
C MET A 1 2.97 14.55 24.68
N ARG A 2 4.06 14.37 23.92
CA ARG A 2 4.10 13.45 22.77
C ARG A 2 4.22 12.02 23.30
N SER A 3 3.48 11.06 22.71
CA SER A 3 3.50 9.67 23.18
C SER A 3 4.90 9.06 23.00
N PRO A 4 5.36 8.17 23.92
CA PRO A 4 6.64 7.47 23.77
C PRO A 4 6.71 6.60 22.51
N ILE A 5 5.57 6.19 21.95
CA ILE A 5 5.48 5.45 20.69
C ILE A 5 5.79 6.37 19.51
N SER A 6 5.26 7.61 19.49
CA SER A 6 5.61 8.63 18.48
C SER A 6 7.10 9.02 18.55
N ALA A 7 7.71 8.91 19.74
CA ALA A 7 9.14 9.11 19.91
C ALA A 7 9.98 7.87 19.53
N ALA A 8 9.42 6.66 19.69
CA ALA A 8 10.06 5.40 19.29
C ALA A 8 9.99 5.16 17.78
N SER A 9 8.87 5.50 17.12
CA SER A 9 8.77 5.48 15.65
C SER A 9 9.74 6.46 14.98
N ARG A 10 10.08 7.56 15.66
CA ARG A 10 11.09 8.51 15.19
C ARG A 10 12.54 8.06 15.44
N ARG A 11 12.77 7.05 16.27
CA ARG A 11 14.10 6.55 16.61
C ARG A 11 14.46 5.21 16.01
N LEU A 12 13.49 4.53 15.36
CA LEU A 12 13.89 3.48 14.43
C LEU A 12 14.67 4.19 13.32
N PRO A 13 15.95 3.80 13.06
CA PRO A 13 16.58 4.24 11.84
C PRO A 13 15.59 3.82 10.76
N THR A 14 14.89 4.76 10.17
CA THR A 14 14.38 4.57 8.84
C THR A 14 15.66 4.31 8.05
N ASP A 15 15.98 3.04 7.81
CA ASP A 15 16.87 2.66 6.74
C ASP A 15 16.18 3.16 5.47
N ARG A 16 16.31 4.46 5.24
CA ARG A 16 15.96 5.07 3.97
C ARG A 16 16.72 4.22 2.97
N LEU A 17 16.05 3.76 1.96
CA LEU A 17 16.74 3.26 0.76
C LEU A 17 17.94 4.16 0.56
N PRO A 18 19.16 3.62 0.44
CA PRO A 18 20.35 4.46 0.29
C PRO A 18 20.02 5.56 -0.71
N ASP A 19 20.28 6.81 -0.38
CA ASP A 19 19.91 7.96 -1.24
C ASP A 19 20.25 7.70 -2.70
N ARG A 20 21.34 6.96 -2.94
CA ARG A 20 21.75 6.51 -4.27
C ARG A 20 20.72 5.63 -4.97
N LEU A 21 20.09 4.69 -4.28
CA LEU A 21 19.08 3.81 -4.88
C LEU A 21 17.79 4.58 -5.21
N THR A 22 17.37 5.46 -4.33
CA THR A 22 16.21 6.33 -4.54
C THR A 22 16.40 7.23 -5.76
N TRP A 23 17.57 7.88 -5.86
CA TRP A 23 17.87 8.76 -6.99
C TRP A 23 18.14 7.98 -8.29
N SER A 24 18.72 6.78 -8.22
CA SER A 24 18.87 5.92 -9.40
C SER A 24 17.53 5.46 -9.98
N LEU A 25 16.57 5.13 -9.13
CA LEU A 25 15.21 4.80 -9.55
C LEU A 25 14.51 6.03 -10.19
N ALA A 26 14.64 7.20 -9.58
CA ALA A 26 14.11 8.43 -10.15
C ALA A 26 14.73 8.72 -11.53
N ALA A 27 16.05 8.61 -11.65
CA ALA A 27 16.75 8.81 -12.91
C ALA A 27 16.33 7.79 -13.97
N LEU A 28 16.21 6.50 -13.60
CA LEU A 28 15.72 5.45 -14.50
C LEU A 28 14.30 5.75 -15.00
N GLY A 29 13.40 6.16 -14.10
CA GLY A 29 12.04 6.50 -14.48
C GLY A 29 11.95 7.72 -15.38
N VAL A 30 12.68 8.79 -15.05
CA VAL A 30 12.72 10.01 -15.88
C VAL A 30 13.32 9.74 -17.27
N THR A 31 14.42 8.98 -17.34
CA THR A 31 15.02 8.60 -18.63
C THR A 31 14.11 7.68 -19.44
N GLY A 32 13.44 6.72 -18.79
CA GLY A 32 12.44 5.84 -19.43
C GLY A 32 11.26 6.63 -19.99
N LEU A 33 10.72 7.58 -19.21
CA LEU A 33 9.63 8.46 -19.63
C LEU A 33 10.07 9.32 -20.83
N ALA A 34 11.25 9.93 -20.78
CA ALA A 34 11.78 10.73 -21.88
C ALA A 34 11.96 9.89 -23.15
N ALA A 35 12.57 8.70 -23.04
CA ALA A 35 12.74 7.79 -24.16
C ALA A 35 11.40 7.36 -24.78
N ALA A 36 10.40 7.02 -23.94
CA ALA A 36 9.06 6.66 -24.40
C ALA A 36 8.38 7.82 -25.14
N THR A 37 8.49 9.04 -24.61
CA THR A 37 7.90 10.24 -25.21
C THR A 37 8.55 10.60 -26.55
N ILE A 38 9.88 10.43 -26.66
CA ILE A 38 10.60 10.68 -27.92
C ILE A 38 10.27 9.60 -28.97
N ALA A 39 10.23 8.32 -28.56
CA ALA A 39 10.00 7.21 -29.47
C ALA A 39 8.54 7.10 -29.96
N SER A 40 7.57 7.40 -29.13
CA SER A 40 6.14 7.26 -29.44
C SER A 40 5.29 8.19 -28.56
N PRO A 41 5.19 9.49 -28.89
CA PRO A 41 4.47 10.49 -28.08
C PRO A 41 3.03 10.10 -27.74
N ASP A 42 2.26 9.61 -28.73
CA ASP A 42 0.86 9.26 -28.57
C ASP A 42 0.66 8.07 -27.63
N ARG A 43 1.53 7.04 -27.74
CA ARG A 43 1.49 5.88 -26.85
C ARG A 43 1.94 6.23 -25.45
N ALA A 44 2.96 7.09 -25.32
CA ALA A 44 3.40 7.59 -24.02
C ALA A 44 2.34 8.45 -23.34
N GLY A 45 1.67 9.32 -24.10
CA GLY A 45 0.51 10.08 -23.61
C GLY A 45 -0.65 9.19 -23.14
N SER A 46 -0.95 8.13 -23.89
CA SER A 46 -1.97 7.14 -23.51
C SER A 46 -1.57 6.36 -22.26
N ALA A 47 -0.30 5.97 -22.14
CA ALA A 47 0.22 5.32 -20.92
C ALA A 47 0.16 6.26 -19.71
N ALA A 48 0.63 7.48 -19.86
CA ALA A 48 0.59 8.47 -18.81
C ALA A 48 -0.83 8.79 -18.34
N SER A 49 -1.79 8.89 -19.28
CA SER A 49 -3.20 9.14 -18.94
C SER A 49 -3.84 7.97 -18.17
N GLN A 50 -3.40 6.75 -18.38
CA GLN A 50 -3.84 5.57 -17.62
C GLN A 50 -3.21 5.53 -16.24
N ASP A 51 -1.93 5.88 -16.13
CA ASP A 51 -1.15 5.61 -14.93
C ASP A 51 -1.15 6.77 -13.91
N TRP A 52 -1.39 8.04 -14.32
CA TRP A 52 -1.34 9.16 -13.35
C TRP A 52 -2.37 9.06 -12.21
N PRO A 53 -3.64 8.60 -12.41
CA PRO A 53 -4.61 8.57 -11.32
C PRO A 53 -4.20 7.63 -10.18
N PRO A 54 -3.70 6.41 -10.43
CA PRO A 54 -3.13 5.54 -9.40
C PRO A 54 -2.09 6.22 -8.53
N PHE A 55 -1.12 6.93 -9.12
CA PHE A 55 -0.06 7.59 -8.37
C PHE A 55 -0.55 8.77 -7.53
N VAL A 56 -1.51 9.54 -8.05
CA VAL A 56 -2.17 10.62 -7.30
C VAL A 56 -2.97 10.06 -6.12
N LEU A 57 -3.66 8.92 -6.31
CA LEU A 57 -4.36 8.25 -5.22
C LEU A 57 -3.40 7.81 -4.11
N VAL A 58 -2.30 7.13 -4.47
CA VAL A 58 -1.30 6.69 -3.50
C VAL A 58 -0.70 7.87 -2.74
N ALA A 59 -0.35 8.96 -3.44
CA ALA A 59 0.15 10.17 -2.78
C ALA A 59 -0.87 10.72 -1.77
N GLY A 60 -2.15 10.80 -2.14
CA GLY A 60 -3.23 11.22 -1.25
C GLY A 60 -3.38 10.32 -0.01
N LEU A 61 -3.34 9.01 -0.20
CA LEU A 61 -3.44 8.04 0.89
C LEU A 61 -2.23 8.08 1.83
N LEU A 62 -1.01 8.30 1.31
CA LEU A 62 0.20 8.51 2.13
C LEU A 62 0.07 9.78 2.99
N LEU A 63 -0.45 10.87 2.44
CA LEU A 63 -0.70 12.10 3.21
C LEU A 63 -1.74 11.87 4.31
N ILE A 64 -2.82 11.17 4.02
CA ILE A 64 -3.85 10.81 5.01
C ILE A 64 -3.26 9.89 6.08
N GLY A 65 -2.45 8.90 5.68
CA GLY A 65 -1.75 8.00 6.60
C GLY A 65 -0.82 8.76 7.54
N LEU A 66 -0.06 9.74 7.03
CA LEU A 66 0.80 10.60 7.84
C LEU A 66 0.00 11.37 8.90
N VAL A 67 -1.13 11.98 8.51
CA VAL A 67 -1.99 12.70 9.47
C VAL A 67 -2.56 11.75 10.50
N ALA A 68 -2.96 10.54 10.11
CA ALA A 68 -3.50 9.53 11.00
C ALA A 68 -2.44 9.00 11.99
N ASP A 69 -1.20 8.81 11.53
CA ASP A 69 -0.08 8.39 12.40
C ASP A 69 0.25 9.46 13.42
N ASP A 70 0.37 10.70 12.97
CA ASP A 70 0.67 11.83 13.84
C ASP A 70 -0.44 12.13 14.87
N ASP A 71 -1.69 11.85 14.55
CA ASP A 71 -2.82 11.91 15.50
C ASP A 71 -2.84 10.67 16.42
N GLY A 72 -1.97 9.68 16.19
CA GLY A 72 -1.83 8.50 17.04
C GLY A 72 -2.84 7.39 16.75
N LEU A 73 -3.50 7.39 15.59
CA LEU A 73 -4.50 6.38 15.22
C LEU A 73 -3.89 4.97 15.20
N PHE A 74 -2.76 4.79 14.54
CA PHE A 74 -2.10 3.48 14.45
C PHE A 74 -1.55 3.03 15.81
N ALA A 75 -0.99 3.96 16.60
CA ALA A 75 -0.56 3.69 17.96
C ALA A 75 -1.73 3.24 18.85
N ALA A 76 -2.91 3.87 18.72
CA ALA A 76 -4.10 3.48 19.44
C ALA A 76 -4.59 2.07 19.05
N LEU A 77 -4.55 1.73 17.75
CA LEU A 77 -4.86 0.38 17.27
C LEU A 77 -3.93 -0.68 17.85
N GLY A 78 -2.60 -0.43 17.85
CA GLY A 78 -1.62 -1.32 18.45
C GLY A 78 -1.81 -1.49 19.95
N HIS A 79 -2.09 -0.42 20.68
CA HIS A 79 -2.41 -0.48 22.11
C HIS A 79 -3.69 -1.25 22.39
N GLN A 80 -4.75 -0.99 21.63
CA GLN A 80 -6.01 -1.71 21.79
C GLN A 80 -5.80 -3.20 21.52
N LEU A 81 -5.07 -3.54 20.47
CA LEU A 81 -4.70 -4.90 20.15
C LEU A 81 -3.95 -5.58 21.33
N ALA A 82 -2.93 -4.92 21.86
CA ALA A 82 -2.16 -5.44 22.98
C ALA A 82 -3.00 -5.65 24.25
N ARG A 83 -4.00 -4.82 24.49
CA ARG A 83 -4.87 -4.92 25.68
C ARG A 83 -5.94 -6.00 25.55
N THR A 84 -6.49 -6.18 24.36
CA THR A 84 -7.61 -7.10 24.14
C THR A 84 -7.18 -8.55 23.94
N THR A 85 -5.92 -8.76 23.53
CA THR A 85 -5.40 -10.09 23.23
C THR A 85 -4.69 -10.70 24.43
N LYS A 86 -5.09 -11.91 24.84
CA LYS A 86 -4.56 -12.59 26.02
C LYS A 86 -3.30 -13.42 25.73
N ASN A 87 -3.10 -13.82 24.48
CA ASN A 87 -2.00 -14.69 24.07
C ASN A 87 -1.45 -14.30 22.70
N GLY A 88 -0.30 -14.84 22.33
CA GLY A 88 0.37 -14.56 21.07
C GLY A 88 -0.43 -14.89 19.82
N PRO A 89 -1.08 -16.05 19.70
CA PRO A 89 -1.95 -16.36 18.56
C PRO A 89 -3.07 -15.34 18.34
N LEU A 90 -3.75 -14.91 19.41
CA LEU A 90 -4.78 -13.86 19.29
C LEU A 90 -4.19 -12.51 18.93
N LEU A 91 -3.00 -12.19 19.42
CA LEU A 91 -2.26 -10.99 19.01
C LEU A 91 -1.96 -11.02 17.52
N PHE A 92 -1.46 -12.14 17.00
CA PHE A 92 -1.18 -12.30 15.59
C PHE A 92 -2.44 -12.23 14.72
N CYS A 93 -3.52 -12.91 15.12
CA CYS A 93 -4.80 -12.82 14.41
C CYS A 93 -5.36 -11.40 14.37
N GLY A 94 -5.29 -10.68 15.49
CA GLY A 94 -5.72 -9.30 15.56
C GLY A 94 -4.85 -8.37 14.70
N ALA A 95 -3.52 -8.60 14.69
CA ALA A 95 -2.61 -7.88 13.80
C ALA A 95 -2.94 -8.16 12.32
N ALA A 96 -3.25 -9.42 11.96
CA ALA A 96 -3.64 -9.79 10.60
C ALA A 96 -4.92 -9.06 10.16
N LEU A 97 -5.92 -8.96 11.04
CA LEU A 97 -7.16 -8.23 10.77
C LEU A 97 -6.89 -6.72 10.59
N ILE A 98 -6.05 -6.13 11.45
CA ILE A 98 -5.70 -4.71 11.34
C ILE A 98 -4.92 -4.46 10.04
N CYS A 99 -3.93 -5.29 9.71
CA CYS A 99 -3.18 -5.17 8.45
C CYS A 99 -4.12 -5.27 7.24
N GLY A 100 -5.01 -6.27 7.20
CA GLY A 100 -5.97 -6.41 6.12
C GLY A 100 -6.91 -5.21 6.00
N ALA A 101 -7.50 -4.75 7.10
CA ALA A 101 -8.44 -3.64 7.11
C ALA A 101 -7.77 -2.30 6.73
N VAL A 102 -6.61 -1.99 7.32
CA VAL A 102 -5.89 -0.75 7.02
C VAL A 102 -5.40 -0.75 5.58
N THR A 103 -4.90 -1.88 5.09
CA THR A 103 -4.47 -2.01 3.68
C THR A 103 -5.63 -1.85 2.72
N ALA A 104 -6.77 -2.45 3.01
CA ALA A 104 -7.96 -2.30 2.16
C ALA A 104 -8.37 -0.83 2.01
N VAL A 105 -8.30 -0.05 3.10
CA VAL A 105 -8.74 1.35 3.12
C VAL A 105 -7.67 2.34 2.64
N LEU A 106 -6.42 2.17 3.12
CA LEU A 106 -5.35 3.15 2.87
C LEU A 106 -4.38 2.72 1.77
N ASN A 107 -4.18 1.52 1.50
CA ASN A 107 -3.29 0.81 0.58
C ASN A 107 -2.12 0.10 1.25
N LEU A 108 -1.42 -0.71 0.44
CA LEU A 108 -0.25 -1.50 0.83
C LEU A 108 0.88 -0.63 1.41
N ASP A 109 1.28 0.41 0.68
CA ASP A 109 2.44 1.22 1.03
C ASP A 109 2.22 1.98 2.34
N THR A 110 1.04 2.59 2.50
CA THR A 110 0.64 3.28 3.72
C THR A 110 0.55 2.32 4.90
N SER A 111 -0.02 1.13 4.69
CA SER A 111 -0.14 0.12 5.74
C SER A 111 1.24 -0.33 6.23
N VAL A 112 2.13 -0.69 5.34
CA VAL A 112 3.50 -1.12 5.70
C VAL A 112 4.27 0.01 6.38
N ALA A 113 4.20 1.24 5.86
CA ALA A 113 4.93 2.37 6.41
C ALA A 113 4.54 2.71 7.85
N PHE A 114 3.26 2.67 8.17
CA PHE A 114 2.75 3.13 9.48
C PHE A 114 2.42 2.00 10.46
N LEU A 115 1.99 0.82 10.01
CA LEU A 115 1.70 -0.29 10.92
C LEU A 115 2.94 -1.07 11.34
N THR A 116 3.95 -1.23 10.48
CA THR A 116 5.14 -2.00 10.82
C THR A 116 5.80 -1.54 12.12
N PRO A 117 6.13 -0.24 12.31
CA PRO A 117 6.74 0.22 13.55
C PRO A 117 5.84 0.02 14.77
N VAL A 118 4.51 0.16 14.60
CA VAL A 118 3.55 -0.04 15.68
C VAL A 118 3.47 -1.51 16.09
N LEU A 119 3.43 -2.42 15.14
CA LEU A 119 3.35 -3.86 15.42
C LEU A 119 4.65 -4.41 16.00
N VAL A 120 5.80 -3.97 15.49
CA VAL A 120 7.12 -4.29 16.05
C VAL A 120 7.23 -3.79 17.50
N TYR A 121 6.83 -2.55 17.77
CA TYR A 121 6.77 -2.02 19.13
C TYR A 121 5.84 -2.85 20.03
N THR A 122 4.67 -3.23 19.49
CA THR A 122 3.71 -4.08 20.23
C THR A 122 4.30 -5.44 20.57
N ALA A 123 5.02 -6.08 19.64
CA ALA A 123 5.73 -7.33 19.92
C ALA A 123 6.76 -7.17 21.04
N ARG A 124 7.64 -6.17 20.94
CA ARG A 124 8.68 -5.86 21.94
C ARG A 124 8.10 -5.60 23.31
N SER A 125 7.04 -4.79 23.39
CA SER A 125 6.40 -4.44 24.67
C SER A 125 5.77 -5.64 25.38
N ARG A 126 5.53 -6.73 24.65
CA ARG A 126 4.99 -7.99 25.16
C ARG A 126 6.04 -9.10 25.31
N GLY A 127 7.32 -8.76 25.20
CA GLY A 127 8.44 -9.72 25.32
C GLY A 127 8.38 -10.86 24.30
N GLY A 128 7.67 -10.67 23.18
CA GLY A 128 7.57 -11.61 22.06
C GLY A 128 8.60 -11.33 20.99
N GLY A 129 8.80 -12.30 20.08
CA GLY A 129 9.57 -12.12 18.87
C GLY A 129 8.91 -11.11 17.93
N GLU A 130 9.71 -10.36 17.21
CA GLU A 130 9.23 -9.35 16.25
C GLU A 130 8.87 -9.95 14.90
N ALA A 131 9.52 -11.05 14.53
CA ALA A 131 9.44 -11.67 13.22
C ALA A 131 8.00 -11.98 12.79
N PRO A 132 7.12 -12.59 13.62
CA PRO A 132 5.75 -12.87 13.21
C PRO A 132 4.95 -11.64 12.83
N LEU A 133 5.10 -10.54 13.59
CA LEU A 133 4.37 -9.31 13.34
C LEU A 133 5.00 -8.49 12.20
N LEU A 134 6.32 -8.55 12.04
CA LEU A 134 7.03 -7.91 10.92
C LEU A 134 6.69 -8.58 9.58
N TYR A 135 6.91 -9.90 9.48
CA TYR A 135 6.55 -10.67 8.28
C TYR A 135 5.04 -10.68 8.05
N GLY A 136 4.28 -10.77 9.16
CA GLY A 136 2.83 -10.66 9.12
C GLY A 136 2.39 -9.34 8.48
N CYS A 137 2.90 -8.20 8.96
CA CYS A 137 2.54 -6.89 8.38
C CYS A 137 2.86 -6.83 6.89
N LEU A 138 4.08 -7.21 6.49
CA LEU A 138 4.52 -7.15 5.10
C LEU A 138 3.68 -8.05 4.18
N LEU A 139 3.50 -9.31 4.55
CA LEU A 139 2.83 -10.31 3.69
C LEU A 139 1.30 -10.16 3.72
N LEU A 140 0.72 -9.83 4.89
CA LEU A 140 -0.73 -9.63 5.02
C LEU A 140 -1.19 -8.33 4.39
N SER A 141 -0.36 -7.28 4.37
CA SER A 141 -0.67 -6.08 3.59
C SER A 141 -0.70 -6.38 2.09
N ASN A 142 0.22 -7.22 1.58
CA ASN A 142 0.13 -7.69 0.20
C ASN A 142 -1.16 -8.46 -0.08
N ALA A 143 -1.53 -9.42 0.78
CA ALA A 143 -2.78 -10.18 0.63
C ALA A 143 -4.02 -9.28 0.78
N GLY A 144 -4.02 -8.37 1.77
CA GLY A 144 -5.09 -7.40 2.01
C GLY A 144 -5.27 -6.38 0.88
N SER A 145 -4.26 -6.20 0.06
CA SER A 145 -4.32 -5.28 -1.07
C SER A 145 -5.24 -5.74 -2.22
N LEU A 146 -5.77 -6.95 -2.14
CA LEU A 146 -6.75 -7.48 -3.09
C LEU A 146 -8.21 -7.08 -2.80
N PHE A 147 -8.52 -6.44 -1.67
CA PHE A 147 -9.91 -6.13 -1.30
C PHE A 147 -10.50 -4.97 -2.11
N LEU A 148 -9.75 -3.91 -2.38
CA LEU A 148 -10.26 -2.74 -3.09
C LEU A 148 -9.29 -2.31 -4.21
N PRO A 149 -9.78 -1.63 -5.26
CA PRO A 149 -8.93 -1.16 -6.35
C PRO A 149 -7.78 -0.28 -5.85
N GLY A 150 -8.09 0.64 -4.93
CA GLY A 150 -7.14 1.60 -4.35
C GLY A 150 -6.14 1.00 -3.37
N SER A 151 -6.34 -0.25 -2.95
CA SER A 151 -5.47 -0.91 -1.97
C SER A 151 -4.08 -1.25 -2.53
N ASN A 152 -3.93 -1.27 -3.86
CA ASN A 152 -2.66 -1.50 -4.53
C ASN A 152 -2.59 -0.69 -5.83
N LEU A 153 -1.44 -0.05 -6.05
CA LEU A 153 -1.14 0.69 -7.29
C LEU A 153 -1.32 -0.20 -8.53
N THR A 154 -0.89 -1.45 -8.46
CA THR A 154 -0.96 -2.38 -9.60
C THR A 154 -2.39 -2.78 -9.95
N ASN A 155 -3.31 -2.90 -8.98
CA ASN A 155 -4.73 -3.15 -9.27
C ASN A 155 -5.31 -2.04 -10.16
N LEU A 156 -4.98 -0.78 -9.85
CA LEU A 156 -5.47 0.37 -10.61
C LEU A 156 -4.87 0.43 -12.01
N ILE A 157 -3.59 0.07 -12.17
CA ILE A 157 -2.93 -0.01 -13.49
C ILE A 157 -3.59 -1.11 -14.35
N VAL A 158 -3.83 -2.29 -13.76
CA VAL A 158 -4.50 -3.40 -14.47
C VAL A 158 -5.93 -3.05 -14.86
N LEU A 159 -6.66 -2.36 -14.00
CA LEU A 159 -8.00 -1.87 -14.32
C LEU A 159 -7.99 -0.81 -15.43
N GLY A 160 -6.90 -0.05 -15.53
CA GLY A 160 -6.71 0.95 -16.58
C GLY A 160 -7.87 1.94 -16.65
N HIS A 161 -8.48 2.06 -17.83
CA HIS A 161 -9.64 2.93 -18.05
C HIS A 161 -10.99 2.35 -17.58
N ARG A 162 -11.00 1.12 -17.04
CA ARG A 162 -12.21 0.51 -16.47
C ARG A 162 -12.44 1.07 -15.08
N HIS A 163 -13.21 2.14 -14.99
CA HIS A 163 -13.55 2.79 -13.72
C HIS A 163 -14.58 1.96 -12.95
N LEU A 164 -14.14 0.94 -12.23
CA LEU A 164 -14.97 0.15 -11.33
C LEU A 164 -15.09 0.85 -9.99
N SER A 165 -16.31 0.87 -9.42
CA SER A 165 -16.48 1.28 -8.02
C SER A 165 -15.84 0.24 -7.09
N GLY A 166 -15.41 0.69 -5.90
CA GLY A 166 -14.84 -0.22 -4.89
C GLY A 166 -15.81 -1.32 -4.49
N GLU A 167 -17.11 -1.02 -4.44
CA GLU A 167 -18.17 -1.99 -4.15
C GLU A 167 -18.22 -3.09 -5.21
N LEU A 168 -18.22 -2.74 -6.49
CA LEU A 168 -18.26 -3.72 -7.58
C LEU A 168 -16.99 -4.58 -7.60
N PHE A 169 -15.83 -3.97 -7.40
CA PHE A 169 -14.58 -4.71 -7.30
C PHE A 169 -14.61 -5.69 -6.12
N LEU A 170 -15.01 -5.21 -4.94
CA LEU A 170 -15.10 -6.04 -3.74
C LEU A 170 -16.05 -7.22 -3.93
N SER A 171 -17.20 -7.02 -4.57
CA SER A 171 -18.18 -8.09 -4.80
C SER A 171 -17.62 -9.26 -5.62
N HIS A 172 -16.61 -9.02 -6.47
CA HIS A 172 -15.94 -10.06 -7.27
C HIS A 172 -14.67 -10.60 -6.60
N ALA A 173 -13.93 -9.74 -5.89
CA ALA A 173 -12.61 -10.08 -5.36
C ALA A 173 -12.61 -10.58 -3.90
N TRP A 174 -13.70 -10.37 -3.13
CA TRP A 174 -13.71 -10.63 -1.69
C TRP A 174 -13.30 -12.06 -1.31
N ALA A 175 -13.75 -13.07 -2.07
CA ALA A 175 -13.47 -14.47 -1.75
C ALA A 175 -11.98 -14.79 -1.98
N ALA A 176 -11.41 -14.31 -3.09
CA ALA A 176 -9.98 -14.47 -3.39
C ALA A 176 -9.12 -13.69 -2.39
N ALA A 177 -9.51 -12.45 -2.06
CA ALA A 177 -8.81 -11.62 -1.08
C ALA A 177 -8.83 -12.25 0.32
N LEU A 178 -9.97 -12.76 0.74
CA LEU A 178 -10.10 -13.46 2.03
C LEU A 178 -9.28 -14.75 2.04
N ALA A 179 -9.34 -15.55 0.99
CA ALA A 179 -8.54 -16.77 0.87
C ALA A 179 -7.03 -16.44 0.92
N ALA A 180 -6.58 -15.42 0.20
CA ALA A 180 -5.20 -14.97 0.22
C ALA A 180 -4.77 -14.51 1.63
N LEU A 181 -5.61 -13.69 2.29
CA LEU A 181 -5.33 -13.20 3.65
C LEU A 181 -5.23 -14.34 4.65
N VAL A 182 -6.20 -15.26 4.64
CA VAL A 182 -6.23 -16.43 5.55
C VAL A 182 -5.05 -17.36 5.30
N THR A 183 -4.78 -17.70 4.03
CA THR A 183 -3.65 -18.56 3.67
C THR A 183 -2.34 -17.94 4.09
N THR A 184 -2.14 -16.66 3.82
CA THR A 184 -0.93 -15.92 4.23
C THR A 184 -0.78 -15.91 5.76
N ALA A 185 -1.87 -15.63 6.49
CA ALA A 185 -1.86 -15.66 7.94
C ALA A 185 -1.49 -17.05 8.49
N LEU A 186 -2.06 -18.11 7.92
CA LEU A 186 -1.75 -19.49 8.32
C LEU A 186 -0.30 -19.84 8.05
N VAL A 187 0.23 -19.50 6.87
CA VAL A 187 1.64 -19.77 6.51
C VAL A 187 2.58 -19.07 7.48
N VAL A 188 2.38 -17.78 7.74
CA VAL A 188 3.21 -17.03 8.70
C VAL A 188 3.08 -17.61 10.11
N ALA A 189 1.86 -17.95 10.55
CA ALA A 189 1.63 -18.54 11.87
C ALA A 189 2.30 -19.92 12.03
N VAL A 190 2.36 -20.72 10.96
CA VAL A 190 3.04 -22.02 10.97
C VAL A 190 4.56 -21.86 10.98
N LEU A 191 5.09 -20.98 10.11
CA LEU A 191 6.54 -20.74 10.04
C LEU A 191 7.09 -20.13 11.33
N GLU A 192 6.36 -19.20 11.91
CA GLU A 192 6.77 -18.46 13.12
C GLU A 192 6.10 -18.98 14.40
N HIS A 193 5.58 -20.23 14.39
CA HIS A 193 4.74 -20.76 15.49
C HIS A 193 5.38 -20.68 16.87
N LYS A 194 6.70 -20.82 16.96
CA LYS A 194 7.44 -20.74 18.24
C LYS A 194 7.36 -19.33 18.82
N GLU A 195 7.65 -18.33 18.03
CA GLU A 195 7.62 -16.92 18.44
C GLU A 195 6.20 -16.41 18.70
N VAL A 196 5.22 -16.84 17.88
CA VAL A 196 3.80 -16.54 18.10
C VAL A 196 3.33 -17.04 19.48
N ARG A 197 3.81 -18.20 19.94
CA ARG A 197 3.40 -18.78 21.22
C ARG A 197 4.09 -18.18 22.46
N THR A 198 5.30 -17.62 22.32
CA THR A 198 6.11 -17.15 23.45
C THR A 198 5.74 -15.76 23.97
N THR A 199 4.83 -15.07 23.31
CA THR A 199 4.40 -13.71 23.68
C THR A 199 3.74 -13.67 25.05
N ARG A 200 4.29 -12.88 25.99
CA ARG A 200 3.81 -12.74 27.38
C ARG A 200 2.66 -11.75 27.51
N THR A 201 1.88 -11.90 28.60
CA THR A 201 0.72 -11.06 28.91
C THR A 201 1.12 -9.84 29.75
N GLU A 202 2.03 -8.99 29.30
CA GLU A 202 2.28 -7.72 29.99
C GLU A 202 1.40 -6.62 29.35
N SER A 203 0.62 -5.92 30.19
CA SER A 203 -0.26 -4.84 29.70
C SER A 203 0.54 -3.56 29.52
N PRO A 204 0.64 -3.02 28.32
CA PRO A 204 1.24 -1.70 28.12
C PRO A 204 0.38 -0.60 28.72
N ALA A 205 1.02 0.52 29.10
CA ALA A 205 0.36 1.67 29.68
C ALA A 205 -0.77 2.19 28.79
N SER A 206 -1.89 2.59 29.42
CA SER A 206 -3.10 3.05 28.72
C SER A 206 -2.87 4.31 27.91
N HIS A 207 -3.04 4.23 26.59
CA HIS A 207 -3.22 5.39 25.73
C HIS A 207 -4.68 5.45 25.28
N ARG A 208 -5.33 6.61 25.44
CA ARG A 208 -6.68 6.82 24.91
C ARG A 208 -6.56 7.18 23.44
N PRO A 209 -7.37 6.56 22.54
CA PRO A 209 -7.43 6.99 21.15
C PRO A 209 -7.91 8.44 21.09
N VAL A 210 -7.18 9.27 20.40
CA VAL A 210 -7.59 10.63 20.09
C VAL A 210 -8.33 10.60 18.76
N VAL A 211 -9.62 10.93 18.77
CA VAL A 211 -10.39 11.13 17.53
C VAL A 211 -9.91 12.49 16.96
N GLY A 212 -8.93 12.44 16.08
CA GLY A 212 -8.33 13.60 15.44
C GLY A 212 -8.75 13.75 13.98
N LEU A 213 -8.15 14.74 13.33
CA LEU A 213 -8.35 15.00 11.89
C LEU A 213 -8.00 13.76 11.05
N GLY A 214 -6.97 13.00 11.47
CA GLY A 214 -6.53 11.78 10.80
C GLY A 214 -7.61 10.71 10.74
N PHE A 215 -8.36 10.48 11.82
CA PHE A 215 -9.48 9.54 11.81
C PHE A 215 -10.56 9.95 10.81
N VAL A 216 -10.93 11.24 10.79
CA VAL A 216 -11.92 11.76 9.85
C VAL A 216 -11.43 11.64 8.40
N ALA A 217 -10.15 11.92 8.15
CA ALA A 217 -9.55 11.80 6.83
C ALA A 217 -9.52 10.35 6.34
N VAL A 218 -9.18 9.40 7.21
CA VAL A 218 -9.21 7.95 6.90
C VAL A 218 -10.64 7.49 6.60
N ALA A 219 -11.61 7.89 7.42
CA ALA A 219 -13.01 7.55 7.18
C ALA A 219 -13.54 8.14 5.86
N ALA A 220 -13.20 9.38 5.56
CA ALA A 220 -13.54 10.02 4.30
C ALA A 220 -12.89 9.30 3.11
N ALA A 221 -11.59 8.96 3.20
CA ALA A 221 -10.91 8.20 2.16
C ALA A 221 -11.56 6.83 1.92
N ALA A 222 -11.92 6.10 3.00
CA ALA A 222 -12.62 4.83 2.89
C ALA A 222 -13.92 4.95 2.10
N VAL A 223 -14.77 5.92 2.45
CA VAL A 223 -16.03 6.16 1.74
C VAL A 223 -15.77 6.52 0.27
N LEU A 224 -14.82 7.43 0.00
CA LEU A 224 -14.52 7.88 -1.37
C LEU A 224 -13.99 6.72 -2.24
N VAL A 225 -13.11 5.86 -1.70
CA VAL A 225 -12.57 4.71 -2.45
C VAL A 225 -13.62 3.65 -2.73
N ILE A 226 -14.58 3.44 -1.81
CA ILE A 226 -15.66 2.45 -2.00
C ILE A 226 -16.70 2.95 -3.00
N VAL A 227 -17.13 4.22 -2.88
CA VAL A 227 -18.27 4.75 -3.61
C VAL A 227 -17.89 5.29 -4.98
N LEU A 228 -16.75 5.98 -5.09
CA LEU A 228 -16.37 6.67 -6.32
C LEU A 228 -15.68 5.72 -7.32
N ARG A 229 -16.03 5.88 -8.59
CA ARG A 229 -15.32 5.21 -9.70
C ARG A 229 -13.96 5.84 -10.02
N SER A 230 -13.77 7.10 -9.64
CA SER A 230 -12.52 7.84 -9.84
C SER A 230 -12.13 8.57 -8.54
N PRO A 231 -11.64 7.87 -7.53
CA PRO A 231 -11.36 8.44 -6.20
C PRO A 231 -10.06 9.24 -6.12
N ALA A 232 -9.20 9.21 -7.14
CA ALA A 232 -7.83 9.73 -7.07
C ALA A 232 -7.77 11.21 -6.64
N LEU A 233 -8.43 12.09 -7.37
CA LEU A 233 -8.43 13.53 -7.05
C LEU A 233 -9.17 13.85 -5.75
N PRO A 234 -10.37 13.32 -5.46
CA PRO A 234 -11.04 13.57 -4.18
C PRO A 234 -10.21 13.12 -2.97
N VAL A 235 -9.62 11.93 -3.02
CA VAL A 235 -8.78 11.41 -1.92
C VAL A 235 -7.50 12.25 -1.77
N CYS A 236 -6.85 12.59 -2.87
CA CYS A 236 -5.70 13.50 -2.85
C CYS A 236 -6.08 14.86 -2.24
N GLY A 237 -7.25 15.40 -2.61
CA GLY A 237 -7.78 16.64 -2.03
C GLY A 237 -7.97 16.56 -0.51
N VAL A 238 -8.51 15.44 0.00
CA VAL A 238 -8.62 15.20 1.46
C VAL A 238 -7.23 15.16 2.10
N GLY A 239 -6.26 14.47 1.50
CA GLY A 239 -4.89 14.40 2.00
C GLY A 239 -4.22 15.76 2.06
N VAL A 240 -4.23 16.50 0.96
CA VAL A 240 -3.65 17.85 0.85
C VAL A 240 -4.31 18.81 1.83
N PHE A 241 -5.64 18.79 1.92
CA PHE A 241 -6.39 19.62 2.89
C PHE A 241 -5.97 19.30 4.32
N SER A 242 -5.91 18.04 4.68
CA SER A 242 -5.55 17.59 6.03
C SER A 242 -4.13 18.02 6.43
N ILE A 243 -3.16 17.86 5.51
CA ILE A 243 -1.80 18.37 5.72
C ILE A 243 -1.77 19.89 5.78
N GLY A 244 -2.51 20.58 4.91
CA GLY A 244 -2.60 22.05 4.92
C GLY A 244 -3.08 22.59 6.25
N VAL A 245 -4.12 21.99 6.85
CA VAL A 245 -4.60 22.35 8.20
C VAL A 245 -3.52 22.14 9.27
N ARG A 246 -2.73 21.07 9.18
CA ARG A 246 -1.66 20.78 10.15
C ARG A 246 -0.48 21.74 10.00
N LEU A 247 -0.07 22.03 8.77
CA LEU A 247 0.98 23.01 8.49
C LEU A 247 0.59 24.40 8.97
N ALA A 248 -0.65 24.83 8.73
CA ALA A 248 -1.18 26.11 9.23
C ALA A 248 -1.16 26.18 10.76
N LYS A 249 -1.41 25.05 11.44
CA LYS A 249 -1.33 24.95 12.92
C LYS A 249 0.09 24.69 13.42
N LYS A 250 1.12 24.76 12.57
CA LYS A 250 2.55 24.50 12.87
C LYS A 250 2.78 23.14 13.57
N ARG A 251 1.93 22.16 13.29
CA ARG A 251 2.04 20.81 13.86
C ARG A 251 3.00 19.91 13.07
N ASP A 252 3.19 20.23 11.78
CA ASP A 252 4.07 19.49 10.86
C ASP A 252 5.09 20.40 10.21
N ARG A 253 6.10 19.75 9.55
CA ARG A 253 7.11 20.42 8.74
C ARG A 253 7.05 19.88 7.30
N LEU A 254 7.23 20.76 6.33
CA LEU A 254 7.25 20.38 4.90
C LEU A 254 8.27 19.28 4.59
N SER A 255 9.45 19.30 5.26
CA SER A 255 10.46 18.25 5.10
C SER A 255 9.95 16.87 5.49
N HIS A 256 9.16 16.79 6.56
CA HIS A 256 8.57 15.52 6.99
C HIS A 256 7.52 15.01 6.00
N VAL A 257 6.70 15.90 5.46
CA VAL A 257 5.72 15.55 4.42
C VAL A 257 6.42 15.05 3.15
N SER A 258 7.49 15.73 2.71
CA SER A 258 8.27 15.31 1.52
C SER A 258 8.96 13.97 1.72
N ASP A 259 9.44 13.68 2.93
CA ASP A 259 10.10 12.44 3.29
C ASP A 259 9.12 11.24 3.22
N VAL A 260 7.90 11.42 3.72
CA VAL A 260 6.84 10.38 3.69
C VAL A 260 6.33 10.14 2.29
N LEU A 261 6.13 11.20 1.49
CA LEU A 261 5.71 11.07 0.10
C LEU A 261 6.72 10.33 -0.77
N GLY A 262 8.01 10.42 -0.44
CA GLY A 262 9.07 9.80 -1.23
C GLY A 262 8.99 10.21 -2.71
N LEU A 263 8.82 11.51 -3.01
CA LEU A 263 8.60 12.01 -4.36
C LEU A 263 9.54 11.43 -5.42
N PRO A 264 10.87 11.29 -5.17
CA PRO A 264 11.76 10.67 -6.16
C PRO A 264 11.36 9.23 -6.51
N VAL A 265 10.86 8.45 -5.52
CA VAL A 265 10.39 7.08 -5.74
C VAL A 265 9.11 7.09 -6.57
N LEU A 266 8.13 7.92 -6.21
CA LEU A 266 6.87 8.03 -6.96
C LEU A 266 7.10 8.46 -8.41
N VAL A 267 7.94 9.47 -8.63
CA VAL A 267 8.31 9.93 -9.98
C VAL A 267 9.06 8.84 -10.76
N GLY A 268 9.99 8.14 -10.09
CA GLY A 268 10.73 7.02 -10.69
C GLY A 268 9.79 5.89 -11.12
N LEU A 269 8.91 5.45 -10.23
CA LEU A 269 7.94 4.39 -10.52
C LEU A 269 6.93 4.80 -11.59
N PHE A 270 6.46 6.04 -11.58
CA PHE A 270 5.58 6.56 -12.62
C PHE A 270 6.25 6.55 -13.99
N GLY A 271 7.50 7.03 -14.08
CA GLY A 271 8.25 7.02 -15.32
C GLY A 271 8.50 5.62 -15.86
N VAL A 272 8.82 4.65 -14.98
CA VAL A 272 8.94 3.23 -15.35
C VAL A 272 7.60 2.67 -15.84
N ALA A 273 6.49 2.97 -15.15
CA ALA A 273 5.16 2.51 -15.56
C ALA A 273 4.81 3.03 -16.96
N VAL A 274 4.99 4.33 -17.21
CA VAL A 274 4.71 4.93 -18.53
C VAL A 274 5.61 4.35 -19.62
N ALA A 275 6.91 4.15 -19.35
CA ALA A 275 7.83 3.56 -20.32
C ALA A 275 7.43 2.14 -20.71
N LEU A 276 7.10 1.30 -19.72
CA LEU A 276 6.66 -0.08 -19.94
C LEU A 276 5.25 -0.15 -20.54
N GLY A 277 4.35 0.72 -20.13
CA GLY A 277 3.03 0.86 -20.75
C GLY A 277 3.11 1.29 -22.22
N THR A 278 4.06 2.16 -22.56
CA THR A 278 4.35 2.54 -23.96
C THR A 278 4.90 1.35 -24.74
N LEU A 279 5.85 0.60 -24.17
CA LEU A 279 6.41 -0.60 -24.78
C LEU A 279 5.31 -1.66 -25.00
N GLY A 280 4.46 -1.92 -24.01
CA GLY A 280 3.36 -2.87 -24.14
C GLY A 280 2.33 -2.50 -25.21
N ARG A 281 2.15 -1.19 -25.49
CA ARG A 281 1.32 -0.72 -26.61
C ARG A 281 2.04 -0.79 -27.96
N ALA A 282 3.36 -0.77 -27.94
CA ALA A 282 4.17 -0.88 -29.17
C ALA A 282 4.44 -2.31 -29.58
N TRP A 283 4.46 -3.24 -28.60
CA TRP A 283 4.80 -4.64 -28.79
C TRP A 283 3.60 -5.54 -28.53
N SER A 284 3.10 -6.21 -29.59
CA SER A 284 1.94 -7.09 -29.51
C SER A 284 2.22 -8.46 -28.84
N GLY A 285 3.48 -8.76 -28.54
CA GLY A 285 3.86 -10.08 -27.96
C GLY A 285 3.07 -10.46 -26.71
N PRO A 286 2.98 -9.61 -25.67
CA PRO A 286 2.18 -9.91 -24.48
C PRO A 286 0.71 -10.17 -24.80
N THR A 287 0.09 -9.37 -25.65
CA THR A 287 -1.32 -9.52 -26.04
C THR A 287 -1.55 -10.83 -26.81
N VAL A 288 -0.69 -11.15 -27.76
CA VAL A 288 -0.77 -12.41 -28.51
C VAL A 288 -0.60 -13.60 -27.56
N LEU A 289 0.38 -13.55 -26.65
CA LEU A 289 0.59 -14.62 -25.68
C LEU A 289 -0.65 -14.81 -24.79
N LEU A 290 -1.19 -13.73 -24.23
CA LEU A 290 -2.37 -13.79 -23.35
C LEU A 290 -3.62 -14.25 -24.10
N SER A 291 -3.75 -13.96 -25.41
CA SER A 291 -4.89 -14.41 -26.22
C SER A 291 -4.95 -15.92 -26.45
N HIS A 292 -3.83 -16.61 -26.30
CA HIS A 292 -3.74 -18.09 -26.40
C HIS A 292 -3.94 -18.80 -25.06
N LEU A 293 -4.01 -18.06 -23.96
CA LEU A 293 -4.18 -18.60 -22.61
C LEU A 293 -5.65 -18.49 -22.18
N ASP A 294 -6.13 -19.49 -21.46
CA ASP A 294 -7.38 -19.42 -20.74
C ASP A 294 -7.23 -18.53 -19.47
N LEU A 295 -8.30 -18.36 -18.71
CA LEU A 295 -8.31 -17.57 -17.50
C LEU A 295 -7.24 -18.03 -16.50
N VAL A 296 -7.11 -19.33 -16.29
CA VAL A 296 -6.14 -19.91 -15.34
C VAL A 296 -4.71 -19.72 -15.83
N GLY A 297 -4.46 -19.97 -17.10
CA GLY A 297 -3.16 -19.75 -17.74
C GLY A 297 -2.74 -18.28 -17.72
N THR A 298 -3.67 -17.34 -17.98
CA THR A 298 -3.44 -15.90 -17.87
C THR A 298 -3.07 -15.51 -16.45
N ALA A 299 -3.82 -15.98 -15.46
CA ALA A 299 -3.53 -15.70 -14.04
C ALA A 299 -2.18 -16.28 -13.61
N ALA A 300 -1.87 -17.51 -13.98
CA ALA A 300 -0.58 -18.15 -13.68
C ALA A 300 0.59 -17.40 -14.33
N PHE A 301 0.47 -17.04 -15.62
CA PHE A 301 1.49 -16.26 -16.32
C PHE A 301 1.72 -14.90 -15.67
N ALA A 302 0.64 -14.16 -15.35
CA ALA A 302 0.74 -12.87 -14.70
C ALA A 302 1.39 -12.97 -13.31
N ALA A 303 1.06 -14.04 -12.54
CA ALA A 303 1.67 -14.29 -11.24
C ALA A 303 3.18 -14.57 -11.37
N VAL A 304 3.60 -15.43 -12.30
CA VAL A 304 5.02 -15.71 -12.56
C VAL A 304 5.75 -14.45 -13.02
N ALA A 305 5.19 -13.69 -13.95
CA ALA A 305 5.77 -12.43 -14.41
C ALA A 305 5.94 -11.44 -13.26
N SER A 306 4.94 -11.31 -12.37
CA SER A 306 5.01 -10.45 -11.19
C SER A 306 6.12 -10.85 -10.21
N VAL A 307 6.39 -12.15 -10.07
CA VAL A 307 7.49 -12.64 -9.23
C VAL A 307 8.85 -12.35 -9.86
N LEU A 308 8.99 -12.53 -11.19
CA LEU A 308 10.26 -12.41 -11.89
C LEU A 308 10.70 -10.97 -12.10
N VAL A 309 9.77 -10.06 -12.44
CA VAL A 309 10.09 -8.67 -12.82
C VAL A 309 9.46 -7.62 -11.90
N ASN A 310 8.83 -8.03 -10.81
CA ASN A 310 8.03 -7.21 -9.89
C ASN A 310 6.63 -6.86 -10.43
N ASN A 311 5.71 -6.61 -9.51
CA ASN A 311 4.28 -6.36 -9.79
C ASN A 311 4.06 -5.17 -10.73
N LEU A 312 4.71 -4.03 -10.47
CA LEU A 312 4.49 -2.80 -11.25
C LEU A 312 4.94 -2.95 -12.71
N PRO A 313 6.18 -3.38 -13.02
CA PRO A 313 6.60 -3.67 -14.39
C PRO A 313 5.70 -4.67 -15.12
N ALA A 314 5.35 -5.78 -14.46
CA ALA A 314 4.47 -6.78 -15.04
C ALA A 314 3.08 -6.20 -15.36
N ALA A 315 2.46 -5.50 -14.42
CA ALA A 315 1.16 -4.87 -14.61
C ALA A 315 1.18 -3.83 -15.75
N SER A 316 2.18 -2.93 -15.75
CA SER A 316 2.29 -1.88 -16.78
C SER A 316 2.49 -2.45 -18.18
N LEU A 317 3.25 -3.54 -18.32
CA LEU A 317 3.49 -4.18 -19.61
C LEU A 317 2.28 -5.01 -20.09
N LEU A 318 1.72 -5.84 -19.21
CA LEU A 318 0.66 -6.78 -19.57
C LEU A 318 -0.73 -6.11 -19.73
N ALA A 319 -1.00 -5.08 -18.94
CA ALA A 319 -2.26 -4.34 -18.99
C ALA A 319 -2.27 -3.14 -19.95
N ALA A 320 -1.17 -2.94 -20.68
CA ALA A 320 -1.07 -1.83 -21.64
C ALA A 320 -2.09 -1.90 -22.80
N GLN A 321 -2.52 -3.09 -23.17
CA GLN A 321 -3.61 -3.35 -24.10
C GLN A 321 -4.77 -4.01 -23.35
N ALA A 322 -6.01 -3.71 -23.74
CA ALA A 322 -7.17 -4.27 -23.06
C ALA A 322 -7.12 -5.80 -23.05
N PRO A 323 -7.16 -6.44 -21.88
CA PRO A 323 -7.12 -7.90 -21.81
C PRO A 323 -8.36 -8.49 -22.48
N ILE A 324 -8.19 -9.61 -23.19
CA ILE A 324 -9.29 -10.34 -23.85
C ILE A 324 -10.21 -10.97 -22.81
N HIS A 325 -9.64 -11.34 -21.66
CA HIS A 325 -10.36 -11.82 -20.47
C HIS A 325 -10.11 -10.83 -19.33
N PRO A 326 -11.10 -10.04 -18.93
CA PRO A 326 -11.00 -9.10 -17.80
C PRO A 326 -11.04 -9.80 -16.45
#